data_3357f4407ca9af9e5818121b61803a57
#
_entry.id   3357f4407ca9af9e5818121b61803a57
#
_cell.length_a   1.000
_cell.length_b   1.000
_cell.length_c   1.000
_cell.angle_alpha   90.00
_cell.angle_beta   90.00
_cell.angle_gamma   90.00
#
_symmetry.space_group_name_H-M   'P 1'
#
loop_
_entity.id
_entity.type
_entity.pdbx_description
1 polymer ?
#
loop_
_entity_poly.entity_id
_entity_poly.type
_entity_poly.pdbx_seq_one_letter_code
_entity_poly.pdbx_strand_id
1 'polypeptide(L)'
;MDFFTEISNFFFKKTIEEHFPEYFTELKGIAKGAKVHLDELILWNNIASLDYALPKLKVYLEYMPQLTKKYGHLLEALPSIGQLEGGSKDKCSAFMALGDYTHDGKICCAHNSFDNFIDGQNFNIIIDIKPSKGHRMLFQAAPGYMSSQTDFFINSKGFIGTETTIGGFNTYKHGDPITCRIRHCMQYANTLDDYVEFLKKENSGDYANSWLIGDTKNNEIMRIELGLEFVNVERKKNGYFIGFNAAYDPRIRNLECVNSGFDDVRRHQGARKVRLEQLMEQNKGKIDIEVAKEIIADHYDVYLNKINPCSRTTCSHYELDERAFMSQVDRPLPYQPRGAVDGCVADTESCSKMGFYGRWGSSCGTSFNVKEFIQLHRQWQRYEPYLDDRPSQPWTYFTSADKARTVGHSTKSNKHFKMKKVERNTKKKKIQ
;
A
#
# COMPACT_ATOMS: atom_id res chain seq x y z
N MET A 1 -18.99 10.09 -7.10
CA MET A 1 -17.97 9.60 -8.05
C MET A 1 -17.45 10.75 -8.93
N ASP A 2 -18.34 11.48 -9.61
CA ASP A 2 -17.96 12.55 -10.57
C ASP A 2 -16.97 13.58 -10.00
N PHE A 3 -17.21 14.04 -8.76
CA PHE A 3 -16.32 14.98 -8.08
C PHE A 3 -14.87 14.48 -7.99
N PHE A 4 -14.67 13.28 -7.44
CA PHE A 4 -13.33 12.72 -7.27
C PHE A 4 -12.66 12.42 -8.62
N THR A 5 -13.44 12.00 -9.61
CA THR A 5 -12.95 11.75 -10.97
C THR A 5 -12.47 13.04 -11.63
N GLU A 6 -13.24 14.13 -11.55
CA GLU A 6 -12.85 15.43 -12.10
C GLU A 6 -11.62 16.01 -11.40
N ILE A 7 -11.53 15.89 -10.07
CA ILE A 7 -10.36 16.35 -9.31
C ILE A 7 -9.13 15.50 -9.63
N SER A 8 -9.27 14.18 -9.70
CA SER A 8 -8.19 13.28 -10.10
C SER A 8 -7.67 13.61 -11.50
N ASN A 9 -8.58 13.83 -12.45
CA ASN A 9 -8.20 14.22 -13.81
C ASN A 9 -7.45 15.55 -13.86
N PHE A 10 -7.87 16.51 -13.03
CA PHE A 10 -7.17 17.79 -12.93
C PHE A 10 -5.73 17.61 -12.46
N PHE A 11 -5.52 16.83 -11.39
CA PHE A 11 -4.18 16.67 -10.83
C PHE A 11 -3.29 15.74 -11.67
N PHE A 12 -3.84 14.68 -12.28
CA PHE A 12 -3.01 13.57 -12.76
C PHE A 12 -3.10 13.30 -14.25
N LYS A 13 -4.26 13.48 -14.89
CA LYS A 13 -4.48 13.00 -16.27
C LYS A 13 -3.49 13.59 -17.27
N LYS A 14 -3.35 14.92 -17.27
CA LYS A 14 -2.44 15.63 -18.19
C LYS A 14 -0.99 15.27 -17.90
N THR A 15 -0.61 15.24 -16.65
CA THR A 15 0.74 14.87 -16.20
C THR A 15 1.12 13.45 -16.64
N ILE A 16 0.20 12.48 -16.47
CA ILE A 16 0.43 11.11 -16.93
C ILE A 16 0.54 11.04 -18.45
N GLU A 17 -0.31 11.77 -19.19
CA GLU A 17 -0.28 11.79 -20.66
C GLU A 17 1.01 12.39 -21.20
N GLU A 18 1.51 13.47 -20.61
CA GLU A 18 2.71 14.21 -21.07
C GLU A 18 4.01 13.55 -20.60
N HIS A 19 4.11 13.14 -19.33
CA HIS A 19 5.36 12.63 -18.75
C HIS A 19 5.50 11.11 -18.87
N PHE A 20 4.37 10.37 -18.96
CA PHE A 20 4.33 8.91 -19.01
C PHE A 20 3.41 8.38 -20.11
N PRO A 21 3.61 8.75 -21.38
CA PRO A 21 2.71 8.40 -22.50
C PRO A 21 2.55 6.88 -22.69
N GLU A 22 3.56 6.10 -22.33
CA GLU A 22 3.50 4.63 -22.31
C GLU A 22 2.45 4.13 -21.32
N TYR A 23 2.47 4.62 -20.08
CA TYR A 23 1.52 4.21 -19.03
C TYR A 23 0.12 4.75 -19.30
N PHE A 24 0.01 5.94 -19.87
CA PHE A 24 -1.28 6.47 -20.32
C PHE A 24 -1.91 5.59 -21.41
N THR A 25 -1.08 5.04 -22.32
CA THR A 25 -1.53 4.09 -23.34
C THR A 25 -1.94 2.76 -22.71
N GLU A 26 -1.20 2.27 -21.72
CA GLU A 26 -1.55 1.07 -20.95
C GLU A 26 -2.89 1.25 -20.24
N LEU A 27 -3.11 2.38 -19.55
CA LEU A 27 -4.40 2.70 -18.92
C LEU A 27 -5.56 2.72 -19.91
N LYS A 28 -5.38 3.30 -21.13
CA LYS A 28 -6.38 3.24 -22.21
C LYS A 28 -6.70 1.80 -22.59
N GLY A 29 -5.67 0.96 -22.67
CA GLY A 29 -5.84 -0.47 -22.98
C GLY A 29 -6.62 -1.22 -21.91
N ILE A 30 -6.28 -1.01 -20.63
CA ILE A 30 -6.96 -1.61 -19.47
C ILE A 30 -8.42 -1.13 -19.44
N ALA A 31 -8.67 0.18 -19.56
CA ALA A 31 -10.02 0.76 -19.55
C ALA A 31 -10.91 0.15 -20.65
N LYS A 32 -10.36 0.04 -21.86
CA LYS A 32 -11.05 -0.58 -23.00
C LYS A 32 -11.36 -2.06 -22.74
N GLY A 33 -10.39 -2.82 -22.22
CA GLY A 33 -10.55 -4.24 -21.93
C GLY A 33 -11.55 -4.52 -20.81
N ALA A 34 -11.51 -3.71 -19.75
CA ALA A 34 -12.41 -3.80 -18.60
C ALA A 34 -13.79 -3.18 -18.85
N LYS A 35 -13.97 -2.41 -19.93
CA LYS A 35 -15.18 -1.64 -20.25
C LYS A 35 -15.56 -0.62 -19.17
N VAL A 36 -14.55 0.04 -18.61
CA VAL A 36 -14.69 1.14 -17.67
C VAL A 36 -14.23 2.45 -18.31
N HIS A 37 -14.64 3.58 -17.74
CA HIS A 37 -14.20 4.88 -18.23
C HIS A 37 -12.72 5.10 -17.86
N LEU A 38 -11.94 5.68 -18.79
CA LEU A 38 -10.52 5.95 -18.56
C LEU A 38 -10.30 6.84 -17.32
N ASP A 39 -11.16 7.82 -17.11
CA ASP A 39 -11.04 8.77 -16.01
C ASP A 39 -11.27 8.10 -14.64
N GLU A 40 -12.15 7.10 -14.58
CA GLU A 40 -12.35 6.28 -13.38
C GLU A 40 -11.12 5.41 -13.10
N LEU A 41 -10.48 4.90 -14.14
CA LEU A 41 -9.26 4.11 -13.99
C LEU A 41 -8.06 4.97 -13.58
N ILE A 42 -7.99 6.22 -14.06
CA ILE A 42 -6.99 7.19 -13.60
C ILE A 42 -7.21 7.49 -12.12
N LEU A 43 -8.43 7.77 -11.69
CA LEU A 43 -8.78 7.95 -10.28
C LEU A 43 -8.35 6.72 -9.45
N TRP A 44 -8.71 5.51 -9.90
CA TRP A 44 -8.39 4.26 -9.23
C TRP A 44 -6.89 4.09 -9.00
N ASN A 45 -6.06 4.33 -10.02
CA ASN A 45 -4.61 4.21 -9.92
C ASN A 45 -3.95 5.32 -9.09
N ASN A 46 -4.63 6.44 -8.85
CA ASN A 46 -4.08 7.59 -8.16
C ASN A 46 -4.84 7.94 -6.86
N ILE A 47 -5.64 7.03 -6.34
CA ILE A 47 -6.44 7.29 -5.14
C ILE A 47 -5.55 7.61 -3.92
N ALA A 48 -4.42 6.93 -3.80
CA ALA A 48 -3.44 7.20 -2.74
C ALA A 48 -2.84 8.61 -2.88
N SER A 49 -2.49 9.03 -4.09
CA SER A 49 -1.99 10.38 -4.38
C SER A 49 -3.06 11.45 -4.13
N LEU A 50 -4.31 11.15 -4.45
CA LEU A 50 -5.43 12.06 -4.24
C LEU A 50 -5.65 12.38 -2.76
N ASP A 51 -5.45 11.42 -1.86
CA ASP A 51 -5.53 11.64 -0.41
C ASP A 51 -4.58 12.72 0.10
N TYR A 52 -3.44 12.93 -0.57
CA TYR A 52 -2.49 14.00 -0.24
C TYR A 52 -2.82 15.32 -0.94
N ALA A 53 -3.41 15.26 -2.13
CA ALA A 53 -3.81 16.45 -2.88
C ALA A 53 -5.07 17.12 -2.31
N LEU A 54 -6.05 16.34 -1.83
CA LEU A 54 -7.35 16.84 -1.34
C LEU A 54 -7.24 17.90 -0.23
N PRO A 55 -6.39 17.77 0.81
CA PRO A 55 -6.23 18.80 1.83
C PRO A 55 -5.76 20.15 1.27
N LYS A 56 -5.06 20.14 0.15
CA LYS A 56 -4.57 21.35 -0.53
C LYS A 56 -5.53 21.86 -1.62
N LEU A 57 -6.61 21.15 -1.85
CA LEU A 57 -7.55 21.44 -2.94
C LEU A 57 -8.10 22.87 -2.93
N LYS A 58 -8.37 23.44 -1.75
CA LYS A 58 -8.87 24.83 -1.63
C LYS A 58 -7.94 25.82 -2.32
N VAL A 59 -6.62 25.68 -2.12
CA VAL A 59 -5.62 26.57 -2.74
C VAL A 59 -5.65 26.42 -4.25
N TYR A 60 -5.75 25.20 -4.76
CA TYR A 60 -5.80 24.95 -6.21
C TYR A 60 -7.12 25.43 -6.84
N LEU A 61 -8.22 25.35 -6.12
CA LEU A 61 -9.54 25.76 -6.62
C LEU A 61 -9.70 27.27 -6.79
N GLU A 62 -8.90 28.09 -6.09
CA GLU A 62 -8.83 29.54 -6.35
C GLU A 62 -8.47 29.85 -7.81
N TYR A 63 -7.74 28.94 -8.45
CA TYR A 63 -7.37 29.02 -9.86
C TYR A 63 -8.34 28.28 -10.81
N MET A 64 -9.48 27.76 -10.27
CA MET A 64 -10.42 26.93 -11.02
C MET A 64 -11.90 27.34 -10.78
N PRO A 65 -12.32 28.51 -11.25
CA PRO A 65 -13.65 29.06 -10.92
C PRO A 65 -14.81 28.14 -11.35
N GLN A 66 -14.65 27.35 -12.41
CA GLN A 66 -15.72 26.43 -12.88
C GLN A 66 -15.96 25.27 -11.93
N LEU A 67 -14.89 24.66 -11.36
CA LEU A 67 -15.02 23.60 -10.37
C LEU A 67 -15.53 24.15 -9.03
N THR A 68 -15.08 25.32 -8.63
CA THR A 68 -15.59 26.03 -7.45
C THR A 68 -17.08 26.29 -7.57
N LYS A 69 -17.56 26.76 -8.73
CA LYS A 69 -18.99 26.96 -8.97
C LYS A 69 -19.81 25.65 -8.90
N LYS A 70 -19.25 24.55 -9.41
CA LYS A 70 -19.94 23.25 -9.46
C LYS A 70 -19.94 22.54 -8.11
N TYR A 71 -18.84 22.60 -7.37
CA TYR A 71 -18.57 21.79 -6.19
C TYR A 71 -18.32 22.57 -4.90
N GLY A 72 -18.48 23.92 -4.91
CA GLY A 72 -18.18 24.78 -3.75
C GLY A 72 -18.89 24.34 -2.47
N HIS A 73 -20.11 23.83 -2.56
CA HIS A 73 -20.87 23.29 -1.44
C HIS A 73 -20.24 22.02 -0.83
N LEU A 74 -19.50 21.23 -1.62
CA LEU A 74 -18.76 20.07 -1.11
C LEU A 74 -17.44 20.48 -0.47
N LEU A 75 -16.89 21.64 -0.86
CA LEU A 75 -15.63 22.14 -0.34
C LEU A 75 -15.75 22.63 1.12
N GLU A 76 -16.92 23.06 1.53
CA GLU A 76 -17.21 23.41 2.92
C GLU A 76 -17.19 22.18 3.82
N ALA A 77 -17.52 21.00 3.27
CA ALA A 77 -17.43 19.72 3.96
C ALA A 77 -16.01 19.11 3.98
N LEU A 78 -15.11 19.56 3.08
CA LEU A 78 -13.73 19.08 3.02
C LEU A 78 -12.86 19.37 4.25
N PRO A 79 -13.08 20.43 5.08
CA PRO A 79 -12.33 20.58 6.33
C PRO A 79 -12.47 19.41 7.28
N SER A 80 -13.62 18.72 7.26
CA SER A 80 -13.83 17.51 8.05
C SER A 80 -13.11 16.29 7.46
N ILE A 81 -12.84 16.30 6.16
CA ILE A 81 -12.02 15.30 5.48
C ILE A 81 -10.53 15.61 5.68
N GLY A 82 -10.14 16.88 5.58
CA GLY A 82 -8.76 17.34 5.82
C GLY A 82 -8.33 17.31 7.29
N GLN A 83 -9.28 17.27 8.25
CA GLN A 83 -8.99 17.02 9.67
C GLN A 83 -8.60 15.56 9.95
N LEU A 84 -8.79 14.67 9.00
CA LEU A 84 -8.20 13.34 8.99
C LEU A 84 -6.68 13.39 8.73
N GLU A 85 -6.11 14.60 8.72
CA GLU A 85 -4.70 14.83 8.49
C GLU A 85 -3.83 14.10 9.49
N GLY A 86 -2.88 13.40 8.95
CA GLY A 86 -1.68 13.00 9.65
C GLY A 86 -1.72 11.72 10.44
N GLY A 87 -2.84 11.02 10.56
CA GLY A 87 -2.87 9.82 11.40
C GLY A 87 -3.15 8.53 10.66
N SER A 88 -3.83 8.62 9.52
CA SER A 88 -4.48 7.46 8.91
C SER A 88 -3.71 6.74 7.82
N LYS A 89 -2.56 7.25 7.46
CA LYS A 89 -1.82 6.79 6.26
C LYS A 89 -0.82 5.67 6.53
N ASP A 90 -0.75 5.17 7.75
CA ASP A 90 0.11 4.03 8.06
C ASP A 90 -0.55 2.73 7.62
N LYS A 91 0.19 2.02 6.79
CA LYS A 91 -0.38 0.90 6.04
C LYS A 91 0.45 -0.38 6.07
N CYS A 92 1.65 -0.42 6.68
CA CYS A 92 2.56 -1.53 6.43
C CYS A 92 3.50 -1.84 7.59
N SER A 93 3.98 -3.09 7.64
CA SER A 93 5.24 -3.45 8.27
C SER A 93 6.15 -4.09 7.23
N ALA A 94 7.44 -3.81 7.31
CA ALA A 94 8.43 -4.39 6.40
C ALA A 94 9.78 -4.57 7.07
N PHE A 95 10.59 -5.47 6.52
CA PHE A 95 12.03 -5.47 6.73
C PHE A 95 12.75 -5.96 5.48
N MET A 96 14.00 -5.58 5.38
CA MET A 96 14.95 -6.11 4.40
C MET A 96 16.29 -6.30 5.08
N ALA A 97 16.85 -7.50 5.03
CA ALA A 97 18.07 -7.89 5.76
C ALA A 97 19.05 -8.62 4.85
N LEU A 98 20.34 -8.56 5.20
CA LEU A 98 21.42 -9.28 4.54
C LEU A 98 22.63 -9.43 5.45
N GLY A 99 23.65 -10.15 4.97
CA GLY A 99 24.92 -10.33 5.68
C GLY A 99 24.74 -11.15 6.95
N ASP A 100 25.21 -10.64 8.08
CA ASP A 100 25.17 -11.33 9.37
C ASP A 100 23.75 -11.64 9.89
N TYR A 101 22.71 -11.08 9.28
CA TYR A 101 21.31 -11.27 9.72
C TYR A 101 20.62 -12.43 9.01
N THR A 102 21.02 -12.76 7.79
CA THR A 102 20.43 -13.85 7.01
C THR A 102 21.27 -15.11 7.08
N HIS A 103 20.64 -16.27 6.89
CA HIS A 103 21.28 -17.57 7.03
C HIS A 103 22.41 -17.82 6.00
N ASP A 104 22.30 -17.19 4.84
CA ASP A 104 23.23 -17.36 3.70
C ASP A 104 23.98 -16.05 3.33
N GLY A 105 23.78 -14.99 4.10
CA GLY A 105 24.37 -13.67 3.87
C GLY A 105 23.73 -12.89 2.71
N LYS A 106 22.71 -13.44 2.04
CA LYS A 106 22.03 -12.79 0.91
C LYS A 106 20.77 -12.05 1.38
N ILE A 107 20.18 -11.27 0.46
CA ILE A 107 19.00 -10.47 0.78
C ILE A 107 17.79 -11.35 1.06
N CYS A 108 17.08 -11.06 2.17
CA CYS A 108 15.75 -11.53 2.48
C CYS A 108 14.87 -10.33 2.86
N CYS A 109 13.65 -10.30 2.34
CA CYS A 109 12.69 -9.21 2.50
C CYS A 109 11.30 -9.74 2.81
N ALA A 110 10.59 -9.09 3.73
CA ALA A 110 9.18 -9.35 4.00
C ALA A 110 8.40 -8.06 4.19
N HIS A 111 7.13 -8.12 3.82
CA HIS A 111 6.19 -7.01 3.89
C HIS A 111 4.78 -7.51 4.20
N ASN A 112 4.00 -6.71 4.89
CA ASN A 112 2.53 -6.83 4.90
C ASN A 112 1.87 -5.45 4.84
N SER A 113 0.80 -5.36 4.06
CA SER A 113 -0.03 -4.16 3.95
C SER A 113 -1.13 -4.18 5.02
N PHE A 114 -1.44 -2.99 5.55
CA PHE A 114 -2.62 -2.79 6.39
C PHE A 114 -3.58 -1.85 5.67
N ASP A 115 -4.81 -2.28 5.51
CA ASP A 115 -5.84 -1.42 4.93
C ASP A 115 -7.21 -1.69 5.53
N ASN A 116 -8.18 -0.84 5.18
CA ASN A 116 -9.57 -1.15 5.41
C ASN A 116 -9.92 -2.44 4.67
N PHE A 117 -10.71 -3.30 5.28
CA PHE A 117 -11.02 -4.58 4.65
C PHE A 117 -11.87 -4.44 3.38
N ILE A 118 -12.64 -3.34 3.25
CA ILE A 118 -13.35 -2.99 2.01
C ILE A 118 -12.39 -2.83 0.83
N ASP A 119 -11.22 -2.23 1.08
CA ASP A 119 -10.18 -2.01 0.05
C ASP A 119 -9.31 -3.25 -0.12
N GLY A 120 -8.78 -3.78 0.97
CA GLY A 120 -7.82 -4.89 1.00
C GLY A 120 -8.36 -6.22 0.49
N GLN A 121 -9.68 -6.43 0.53
CA GLN A 121 -10.31 -7.62 -0.07
C GLN A 121 -10.11 -7.71 -1.60
N ASN A 122 -9.74 -6.60 -2.24
CA ASN A 122 -9.46 -6.53 -3.68
C ASN A 122 -7.97 -6.74 -4.02
N PHE A 123 -7.06 -6.83 -3.03
CA PHE A 123 -5.61 -7.00 -3.25
C PHE A 123 -5.26 -8.48 -3.45
N ASN A 124 -5.91 -9.13 -4.40
CA ASN A 124 -5.93 -10.60 -4.53
C ASN A 124 -5.48 -11.09 -5.91
N ILE A 125 -4.80 -10.25 -6.69
CA ILE A 125 -4.24 -10.65 -7.98
C ILE A 125 -2.72 -10.52 -8.01
N ILE A 126 -2.09 -11.43 -8.76
CA ILE A 126 -0.66 -11.37 -9.07
C ILE A 126 -0.52 -10.94 -10.53
N ILE A 127 0.24 -9.90 -10.75
CA ILE A 127 0.48 -9.31 -12.06
C ILE A 127 1.90 -9.62 -12.50
N ASP A 128 2.03 -10.27 -13.67
CA ASP A 128 3.28 -10.57 -14.35
C ASP A 128 3.30 -9.77 -15.67
N ILE A 129 4.11 -8.73 -15.73
CA ILE A 129 4.22 -7.86 -16.89
C ILE A 129 5.60 -8.02 -17.52
N LYS A 130 5.62 -8.38 -18.81
CA LYS A 130 6.80 -8.33 -19.66
C LYS A 130 6.61 -7.21 -20.68
N PRO A 131 7.05 -5.98 -20.38
CA PRO A 131 6.90 -4.86 -21.29
C PRO A 131 7.77 -5.03 -22.53
N SER A 132 7.47 -4.30 -23.62
CA SER A 132 8.30 -4.29 -24.82
C SER A 132 9.68 -3.67 -24.59
N LYS A 133 9.78 -2.76 -23.62
CA LYS A 133 11.02 -2.13 -23.17
C LYS A 133 11.11 -2.16 -21.65
N GLY A 134 12.33 -2.36 -21.13
CA GLY A 134 12.59 -2.41 -19.70
C GLY A 134 12.45 -3.81 -19.09
N HIS A 135 12.36 -3.86 -17.78
CA HIS A 135 12.40 -5.10 -17.00
C HIS A 135 11.03 -5.75 -16.90
N ARG A 136 11.00 -7.09 -16.93
CA ARG A 136 9.81 -7.84 -16.49
C ARG A 136 9.61 -7.63 -15.01
N MET A 137 8.35 -7.51 -14.59
CA MET A 137 7.96 -7.23 -13.22
C MET A 137 6.92 -8.24 -12.76
N LEU A 138 7.03 -8.67 -11.49
CA LEU A 138 6.05 -9.52 -10.83
C LEU A 138 5.69 -8.88 -9.49
N PHE A 139 4.39 -8.68 -9.24
CA PHE A 139 3.90 -8.01 -8.03
C PHE A 139 2.45 -8.36 -7.73
N GLN A 140 2.04 -8.16 -6.49
CA GLN A 140 0.64 -8.26 -6.07
C GLN A 140 -0.05 -6.90 -6.21
N ALA A 141 -1.31 -6.89 -6.61
CA ALA A 141 -2.10 -5.69 -6.81
C ALA A 141 -3.62 -5.93 -6.73
N ALA A 142 -4.37 -4.85 -6.92
CA ALA A 142 -5.80 -4.89 -7.20
C ALA A 142 -6.06 -4.88 -8.72
N PRO A 143 -7.25 -5.34 -9.17
CA PRO A 143 -7.63 -5.28 -10.58
C PRO A 143 -7.51 -3.87 -11.17
N GLY A 144 -6.84 -3.75 -12.31
CA GLY A 144 -6.71 -2.47 -13.04
C GLY A 144 -5.55 -1.58 -12.60
N TYR A 145 -4.75 -1.97 -11.61
CA TYR A 145 -3.54 -1.24 -11.22
C TYR A 145 -2.38 -1.47 -12.19
N MET A 146 -1.56 -0.44 -12.42
CA MET A 146 -0.33 -0.54 -13.24
C MET A 146 0.92 -0.77 -12.38
N SER A 147 0.88 -0.58 -11.07
CA SER A 147 1.97 -0.80 -10.14
C SER A 147 1.51 -1.64 -8.96
N SER A 148 2.41 -2.02 -8.06
CA SER A 148 2.03 -2.76 -6.86
C SER A 148 1.20 -1.88 -5.92
N GLN A 149 -0.04 -2.27 -5.68
CA GLN A 149 -0.90 -1.62 -4.69
C GLN A 149 -0.55 -2.06 -3.26
N THR A 150 0.11 -3.18 -3.14
CA THR A 150 0.56 -3.73 -1.85
C THR A 150 2.03 -3.43 -1.60
N ASP A 151 2.60 -2.53 -2.41
CA ASP A 151 3.95 -1.99 -2.23
C ASP A 151 5.06 -3.05 -2.10
N PHE A 152 4.88 -4.16 -2.84
CA PHE A 152 5.86 -5.25 -2.93
C PHE A 152 6.02 -5.73 -4.36
N PHE A 153 7.25 -5.76 -4.87
CA PHE A 153 7.55 -6.20 -6.22
C PHE A 153 8.93 -6.84 -6.33
N ILE A 154 9.07 -7.63 -7.38
CA ILE A 154 10.37 -8.08 -7.90
C ILE A 154 10.47 -7.80 -9.39
N ASN A 155 11.68 -7.70 -9.92
CA ASN A 155 11.87 -7.53 -11.35
C ASN A 155 13.04 -8.37 -11.90
N SER A 156 13.09 -8.53 -13.24
CA SER A 156 14.10 -9.34 -13.92
C SER A 156 15.51 -8.76 -13.90
N LYS A 157 15.68 -7.52 -13.47
CA LYS A 157 16.99 -6.93 -13.21
C LYS A 157 17.62 -7.50 -11.93
N GLY A 158 16.79 -8.04 -11.03
CA GLY A 158 17.20 -8.59 -9.74
C GLY A 158 16.98 -7.64 -8.58
N PHE A 159 16.01 -6.71 -8.71
CA PHE A 159 15.57 -5.89 -7.59
C PHE A 159 14.38 -6.50 -6.86
N ILE A 160 14.41 -6.42 -5.53
CA ILE A 160 13.28 -6.61 -4.63
C ILE A 160 12.96 -5.22 -4.06
N GLY A 161 11.70 -4.80 -4.20
CA GLY A 161 11.25 -3.50 -3.67
C GLY A 161 10.05 -3.64 -2.77
N THR A 162 10.05 -2.89 -1.68
CA THR A 162 8.91 -2.69 -0.79
C THR A 162 8.97 -1.32 -0.15
N GLU A 163 7.88 -0.93 0.54
CA GLU A 163 7.84 0.34 1.23
C GLU A 163 7.01 0.27 2.52
N THR A 164 7.08 1.33 3.31
CA THR A 164 6.09 1.65 4.34
C THR A 164 5.78 3.14 4.31
N THR A 165 4.50 3.47 4.21
CA THR A 165 4.03 4.86 4.16
C THR A 165 4.48 5.63 5.40
N ILE A 166 5.02 6.83 5.22
CA ILE A 166 5.39 7.72 6.34
C ILE A 166 4.12 8.34 6.92
N GLY A 167 3.74 7.88 8.10
CA GLY A 167 2.56 8.35 8.81
C GLY A 167 2.67 9.81 9.24
N GLY A 168 1.54 10.52 9.20
CA GLY A 168 1.48 11.93 9.56
C GLY A 168 2.01 12.90 8.52
N PHE A 169 2.47 12.44 7.38
CA PHE A 169 2.97 13.29 6.30
C PHE A 169 1.85 14.16 5.72
N ASN A 170 2.07 15.46 5.60
CA ASN A 170 1.03 16.43 5.27
C ASN A 170 1.45 17.51 4.24
N THR A 171 2.61 17.36 3.61
CA THR A 171 3.05 18.26 2.55
C THR A 171 2.71 17.71 1.17
N TYR A 172 2.31 18.60 0.25
CA TYR A 172 1.97 18.24 -1.12
C TYR A 172 2.19 19.43 -2.05
N LYS A 173 2.74 19.18 -3.23
CA LYS A 173 2.74 20.08 -4.38
C LYS A 173 2.33 19.33 -5.65
N HIS A 174 1.93 20.06 -6.69
CA HIS A 174 1.66 19.43 -7.98
C HIS A 174 2.96 18.84 -8.57
N GLY A 175 2.88 17.61 -9.08
CA GLY A 175 4.00 16.87 -9.64
C GLY A 175 3.58 15.52 -10.18
N ASP A 176 4.52 14.64 -10.44
CA ASP A 176 4.27 13.31 -10.99
C ASP A 176 3.70 12.38 -9.91
N PRO A 177 2.61 11.64 -10.20
CA PRO A 177 2.03 10.75 -9.21
C PRO A 177 2.95 9.56 -8.90
N ILE A 178 2.98 9.14 -7.64
CA ILE A 178 3.85 8.04 -7.17
C ILE A 178 3.62 6.75 -7.95
N THR A 179 2.39 6.43 -8.34
CA THR A 179 2.07 5.24 -9.13
C THR A 179 2.89 5.17 -10.43
N CYS A 180 3.06 6.31 -11.11
CA CYS A 180 3.89 6.38 -12.32
C CYS A 180 5.38 6.36 -12.00
N ARG A 181 5.81 7.07 -10.96
CA ARG A 181 7.23 7.14 -10.57
C ARG A 181 7.76 5.78 -10.13
N ILE A 182 7.02 5.07 -9.25
CA ILE A 182 7.45 3.74 -8.82
C ILE A 182 7.34 2.71 -9.96
N ARG A 183 6.30 2.79 -10.81
CA ARG A 183 6.23 1.95 -12.00
C ARG A 183 7.43 2.18 -12.91
N HIS A 184 7.88 3.42 -13.06
CA HIS A 184 9.07 3.76 -13.84
C HIS A 184 10.34 3.14 -13.25
N CYS A 185 10.50 3.20 -11.92
CA CYS A 185 11.58 2.52 -11.22
C CYS A 185 11.56 1.00 -11.47
N MET A 186 10.41 0.37 -11.27
CA MET A 186 10.27 -1.08 -11.46
C MET A 186 10.67 -1.51 -12.88
N GLN A 187 10.34 -0.72 -13.88
CA GLN A 187 10.51 -1.05 -15.29
C GLN A 187 11.87 -0.64 -15.85
N TYR A 188 12.48 0.45 -15.39
CA TYR A 188 13.65 1.03 -16.04
C TYR A 188 14.89 1.21 -15.17
N ALA A 189 14.79 1.15 -13.84
CA ALA A 189 15.94 1.31 -12.97
C ALA A 189 16.95 0.15 -13.16
N ASN A 190 18.21 0.49 -13.37
CA ASN A 190 19.33 -0.46 -13.53
C ASN A 190 20.23 -0.52 -12.33
N THR A 191 20.18 0.50 -11.49
CA THR A 191 20.99 0.69 -10.28
C THR A 191 20.13 1.21 -9.13
N LEU A 192 20.64 1.13 -7.90
CA LEU A 192 20.00 1.77 -6.75
C LEU A 192 19.95 3.30 -6.89
N ASP A 193 20.91 3.91 -7.59
CA ASP A 193 20.91 5.36 -7.84
C ASP A 193 19.76 5.77 -8.78
N ASP A 194 19.42 4.94 -9.77
CA ASP A 194 18.30 5.21 -10.66
C ASP A 194 16.97 5.28 -9.86
N TYR A 195 16.80 4.42 -8.83
CA TYR A 195 15.63 4.51 -7.94
C TYR A 195 15.57 5.85 -7.22
N VAL A 196 16.69 6.35 -6.72
CA VAL A 196 16.75 7.66 -6.05
C VAL A 196 16.42 8.78 -7.03
N GLU A 197 17.02 8.76 -8.22
CA GLU A 197 16.80 9.76 -9.26
C GLU A 197 15.32 9.80 -9.70
N PHE A 198 14.76 8.65 -10.09
CA PHE A 198 13.40 8.56 -10.61
C PHE A 198 12.34 8.89 -9.56
N LEU A 199 12.53 8.47 -8.31
CA LEU A 199 11.60 8.80 -7.22
C LEU A 199 11.64 10.27 -6.83
N LYS A 200 12.80 10.94 -6.95
CA LYS A 200 12.94 12.38 -6.66
C LYS A 200 12.43 13.27 -7.78
N LYS A 201 12.49 12.80 -9.03
CA LYS A 201 12.09 13.60 -10.19
C LYS A 201 10.60 13.93 -10.11
N GLU A 202 10.29 15.23 -10.18
CA GLU A 202 8.90 15.75 -10.10
C GLU A 202 8.11 15.19 -8.91
N ASN A 203 8.82 14.95 -7.79
CA ASN A 203 8.20 14.44 -6.56
C ASN A 203 7.14 15.44 -6.05
N SER A 204 5.91 14.96 -5.91
CA SER A 204 4.77 15.76 -5.43
C SER A 204 4.57 15.70 -3.91
N GLY A 205 5.30 14.83 -3.20
CA GLY A 205 5.04 14.51 -1.79
C GLY A 205 3.82 13.61 -1.59
N ASP A 206 3.20 13.16 -2.68
CA ASP A 206 2.13 12.19 -2.63
C ASP A 206 2.65 10.83 -2.16
N TYR A 207 1.93 10.18 -1.26
CA TYR A 207 2.27 8.87 -0.73
C TYR A 207 3.74 8.79 -0.29
N ALA A 208 4.14 9.71 0.61
CA ALA A 208 5.50 9.77 1.13
C ALA A 208 5.85 8.47 1.87
N ASN A 209 6.96 7.85 1.47
CA ASN A 209 7.31 6.48 1.86
C ASN A 209 8.75 6.34 2.32
N SER A 210 8.96 5.32 3.13
CA SER A 210 10.25 4.71 3.41
C SER A 210 10.40 3.48 2.49
N TRP A 211 11.00 3.70 1.31
CA TRP A 211 11.26 2.64 0.34
C TRP A 211 12.45 1.78 0.75
N LEU A 212 12.28 0.46 0.72
CA LEU A 212 13.36 -0.52 0.91
C LEU A 212 13.60 -1.23 -0.43
N ILE A 213 14.80 -1.06 -0.99
CA ILE A 213 15.18 -1.64 -2.28
C ILE A 213 16.42 -2.51 -2.12
N GLY A 214 16.32 -3.77 -2.55
CA GLY A 214 17.42 -4.72 -2.54
C GLY A 214 17.92 -5.02 -3.95
N ASP A 215 19.22 -4.81 -4.18
CA ASP A 215 19.94 -5.25 -5.37
C ASP A 215 20.55 -6.63 -5.11
N THR A 216 19.88 -7.67 -5.58
CA THR A 216 20.32 -9.06 -5.34
C THR A 216 21.60 -9.43 -6.06
N LYS A 217 21.98 -8.70 -7.12
CA LYS A 217 23.23 -8.97 -7.88
C LYS A 217 24.46 -8.42 -7.18
N ASN A 218 24.33 -7.23 -6.59
CA ASN A 218 25.41 -6.60 -5.85
C ASN A 218 25.37 -6.89 -4.36
N ASN A 219 24.35 -7.61 -3.89
CA ASN A 219 24.06 -7.90 -2.48
C ASN A 219 24.12 -6.65 -1.62
N GLU A 220 23.32 -5.65 -1.99
CA GLU A 220 23.23 -4.35 -1.33
C GLU A 220 21.76 -3.96 -1.12
N ILE A 221 21.45 -3.42 0.05
CA ILE A 221 20.12 -2.90 0.37
C ILE A 221 20.15 -1.39 0.57
N MET A 222 19.08 -0.73 0.21
CA MET A 222 18.94 0.72 0.33
C MET A 222 17.61 1.06 0.97
N ARG A 223 17.60 2.07 1.84
CA ARG A 223 16.42 2.76 2.32
C ARG A 223 16.38 4.17 1.75
N ILE A 224 15.26 4.54 1.12
CA ILE A 224 14.99 5.89 0.64
C ILE A 224 13.79 6.41 1.44
N GLU A 225 14.01 7.35 2.34
CA GLU A 225 12.92 8.08 2.98
C GLU A 225 12.58 9.29 2.13
N LEU A 226 11.46 9.20 1.42
CA LEU A 226 11.04 10.16 0.40
C LEU A 226 10.00 11.11 0.97
N GLY A 227 10.44 12.19 1.61
CA GLY A 227 9.62 13.36 1.90
C GLY A 227 9.48 14.27 0.66
N LEU A 228 8.90 15.43 0.81
CA LEU A 228 8.76 16.41 -0.29
C LEU A 228 10.00 17.30 -0.39
N GLU A 229 10.38 17.95 0.70
CA GLU A 229 11.53 18.84 0.78
C GLU A 229 12.80 18.10 1.17
N PHE A 230 12.66 17.07 2.02
CA PHE A 230 13.77 16.29 2.52
C PHE A 230 13.71 14.86 2.01
N VAL A 231 14.86 14.36 1.57
CA VAL A 231 15.05 12.96 1.18
C VAL A 231 16.28 12.43 1.88
N ASN A 232 16.17 11.25 2.51
CA ASN A 232 17.29 10.55 3.11
C ASN A 232 17.56 9.22 2.41
N VAL A 233 18.82 8.91 2.13
CA VAL A 233 19.23 7.67 1.48
C VAL A 233 20.31 7.01 2.30
N GLU A 234 20.07 5.77 2.68
CA GLU A 234 21.05 4.93 3.37
C GLU A 234 21.22 3.62 2.62
N ARG A 235 22.48 3.08 2.63
CA ARG A 235 22.82 1.80 1.99
C ARG A 235 23.56 0.90 2.95
N LYS A 236 23.37 -0.42 2.81
CA LYS A 236 24.07 -1.42 3.63
C LYS A 236 24.45 -2.64 2.77
N LYS A 237 25.63 -3.18 3.04
CA LYS A 237 26.08 -4.50 2.57
C LYS A 237 26.12 -5.54 3.70
N ASN A 238 25.81 -5.11 4.93
CA ASN A 238 25.61 -5.96 6.11
C ASN A 238 24.63 -5.26 7.06
N GLY A 239 23.61 -5.94 7.53
CA GLY A 239 22.63 -5.41 8.45
C GLY A 239 21.20 -5.50 7.93
N TYR A 240 20.35 -4.59 8.37
CA TYR A 240 18.95 -4.55 7.98
C TYR A 240 18.41 -3.11 7.92
N PHE A 241 17.27 -2.98 7.26
CA PHE A 241 16.33 -1.88 7.40
C PHE A 241 14.97 -2.42 7.81
N ILE A 242 14.22 -1.63 8.57
CA ILE A 242 12.82 -1.91 8.94
C ILE A 242 11.92 -0.77 8.48
N GLY A 243 10.68 -1.10 8.17
CA GLY A 243 9.59 -0.18 7.85
C GLY A 243 8.44 -0.34 8.85
N PHE A 244 8.00 0.77 9.44
CA PHE A 244 6.99 0.79 10.51
C PHE A 244 6.13 2.07 10.48
N ASN A 245 6.05 2.72 9.34
CA ASN A 245 5.29 3.95 9.07
C ASN A 245 5.77 5.20 9.80
N ALA A 246 7.07 5.35 10.03
CA ALA A 246 7.67 6.60 10.47
C ALA A 246 9.07 6.76 9.89
N ALA A 247 9.47 7.99 9.58
CA ALA A 247 10.79 8.28 9.07
C ALA A 247 11.85 8.28 10.18
N TYR A 248 13.02 7.73 9.88
CA TYR A 248 14.21 7.87 10.72
C TYR A 248 14.83 9.27 10.59
N ASP A 249 14.76 9.88 9.40
CA ASP A 249 15.27 11.22 9.19
C ASP A 249 14.47 12.24 10.04
N PRO A 250 15.12 12.95 10.97
CA PRO A 250 14.45 13.88 11.86
C PRO A 250 13.87 15.10 11.12
N ARG A 251 14.40 15.48 9.96
CA ARG A 251 13.86 16.59 9.15
C ARG A 251 12.51 16.21 8.57
N ILE A 252 12.39 15.03 7.98
CA ILE A 252 11.10 14.53 7.47
C ILE A 252 10.13 14.37 8.63
N ARG A 253 10.56 13.68 9.70
CA ARG A 253 9.70 13.37 10.86
C ARG A 253 9.17 14.60 11.59
N ASN A 254 9.98 15.64 11.73
CA ASN A 254 9.65 16.80 12.56
C ASN A 254 9.14 18.01 11.76
N LEU A 255 9.48 18.10 10.46
CA LEU A 255 9.14 19.26 9.63
C LEU A 255 8.08 18.97 8.59
N GLU A 256 7.93 17.70 8.17
CA GLU A 256 6.95 17.30 7.15
C GLU A 256 5.85 16.37 7.67
N CYS A 257 5.96 15.91 8.93
CA CYS A 257 4.97 15.04 9.53
C CYS A 257 4.35 15.65 10.78
N VAL A 258 3.08 15.33 11.01
CA VAL A 258 2.36 15.64 12.25
C VAL A 258 2.36 14.40 13.12
N ASN A 259 2.98 14.47 14.31
CA ASN A 259 2.90 13.47 15.36
C ASN A 259 3.17 12.00 14.89
N SER A 260 4.40 11.73 14.44
CA SER A 260 4.78 10.44 13.84
C SER A 260 4.69 9.21 14.78
N GLY A 261 4.64 9.40 16.10
CA GLY A 261 4.66 8.29 17.07
C GLY A 261 5.96 7.48 17.10
N PHE A 262 7.05 7.99 16.57
CA PHE A 262 8.33 7.30 16.35
C PHE A 262 8.90 6.61 17.59
N ASP A 263 8.87 7.28 18.74
CA ASP A 263 9.41 6.76 20.01
C ASP A 263 8.32 6.41 21.04
N ASP A 264 7.05 6.42 20.66
CA ASP A 264 5.94 6.12 21.55
C ASP A 264 5.42 4.70 21.36
N VAL A 265 5.83 3.77 22.23
CA VAL A 265 5.40 2.36 22.19
C VAL A 265 3.89 2.15 22.47
N ARG A 266 3.18 3.17 22.94
CA ARG A 266 1.71 3.13 23.05
C ARG A 266 1.07 3.24 21.66
N ARG A 267 1.80 3.81 20.71
CA ARG A 267 1.39 3.99 19.33
C ARG A 267 1.93 2.85 18.46
N HIS A 268 1.19 2.57 17.41
CA HIS A 268 1.51 1.45 16.51
C HIS A 268 2.86 1.61 15.78
N GLN A 269 3.31 2.86 15.46
CA GLN A 269 4.61 3.07 14.84
C GLN A 269 5.75 2.72 15.80
N GLY A 270 5.79 3.34 16.97
CA GLY A 270 6.84 3.11 17.96
C GLY A 270 6.85 1.68 18.50
N ALA A 271 5.67 1.08 18.70
CA ALA A 271 5.58 -0.31 19.13
C ALA A 271 6.17 -1.27 18.08
N ARG A 272 5.81 -1.10 16.80
CA ARG A 272 6.33 -1.94 15.71
C ARG A 272 7.82 -1.72 15.45
N LYS A 273 8.30 -0.46 15.59
CA LYS A 273 9.75 -0.17 15.54
C LYS A 273 10.52 -1.04 16.53
N VAL A 274 10.16 -0.93 17.82
CA VAL A 274 10.82 -1.70 18.89
C VAL A 274 10.70 -3.21 18.65
N ARG A 275 9.51 -3.69 18.24
CA ARG A 275 9.32 -5.12 18.02
C ARG A 275 10.11 -5.65 16.83
N LEU A 276 10.12 -4.95 15.71
CA LEU A 276 10.90 -5.34 14.53
C LEU A 276 12.41 -5.35 14.82
N GLU A 277 12.93 -4.34 15.55
CA GLU A 277 14.31 -4.34 16.00
C GLU A 277 14.64 -5.55 16.88
N GLN A 278 13.77 -5.90 17.83
CA GLN A 278 13.92 -7.11 18.66
C GLN A 278 13.92 -8.38 17.80
N LEU A 279 13.02 -8.49 16.82
CA LEU A 279 12.93 -9.65 15.94
C LEU A 279 14.16 -9.80 15.04
N MET A 280 14.74 -8.71 14.55
CA MET A 280 15.97 -8.73 13.78
C MET A 280 17.13 -9.28 14.64
N GLU A 281 17.30 -8.80 15.88
CA GLU A 281 18.37 -9.26 16.76
C GLU A 281 18.16 -10.71 17.24
N GLN A 282 16.93 -11.10 17.55
CA GLN A 282 16.60 -12.48 17.99
C GLN A 282 16.84 -13.51 16.87
N ASN A 283 16.68 -13.11 15.62
CA ASN A 283 16.85 -13.97 14.45
C ASN A 283 18.14 -13.72 13.66
N LYS A 284 19.08 -12.99 14.24
CA LYS A 284 20.36 -12.73 13.58
C LYS A 284 21.05 -14.03 13.13
N GLY A 285 21.46 -14.10 11.89
CA GLY A 285 22.09 -15.27 11.27
C GLY A 285 21.14 -16.41 10.91
N LYS A 286 19.81 -16.23 11.08
CA LYS A 286 18.82 -17.29 10.85
C LYS A 286 17.75 -16.90 9.83
N ILE A 287 17.69 -15.63 9.42
CA ILE A 287 16.61 -15.14 8.58
C ILE A 287 16.69 -15.81 7.20
N ASP A 288 15.69 -16.62 6.91
CA ASP A 288 15.36 -17.22 5.63
C ASP A 288 13.87 -16.95 5.31
N ILE A 289 13.32 -17.57 4.28
CA ILE A 289 11.91 -17.40 3.88
C ILE A 289 10.95 -17.79 5.00
N GLU A 290 11.19 -18.87 5.74
CA GLU A 290 10.26 -19.33 6.79
C GLU A 290 10.33 -18.42 8.02
N VAL A 291 11.52 -18.06 8.47
CA VAL A 291 11.71 -17.10 9.56
C VAL A 291 11.15 -15.73 9.17
N ALA A 292 11.29 -15.30 7.91
CA ALA A 292 10.72 -14.06 7.43
C ALA A 292 9.18 -14.04 7.48
N LYS A 293 8.53 -15.17 7.16
CA LYS A 293 7.06 -15.34 7.31
C LYS A 293 6.63 -15.25 8.78
N GLU A 294 7.42 -15.83 9.70
CA GLU A 294 7.16 -15.74 11.14
C GLU A 294 7.31 -14.33 11.68
N ILE A 295 8.38 -13.61 11.28
CA ILE A 295 8.62 -12.22 11.69
C ILE A 295 7.46 -11.32 11.26
N ILE A 296 7.01 -11.43 10.01
CA ILE A 296 5.96 -10.55 9.51
C ILE A 296 4.56 -10.91 10.03
N ALA A 297 4.41 -12.10 10.63
CA ALA A 297 3.20 -12.60 11.27
C ALA A 297 3.18 -12.40 12.80
N ASP A 298 4.18 -11.74 13.38
CA ASP A 298 4.33 -11.62 14.84
C ASP A 298 3.24 -10.75 15.48
N HIS A 299 2.79 -11.19 16.67
CA HIS A 299 1.71 -10.57 17.45
C HIS A 299 2.12 -10.13 18.87
N TYR A 300 3.44 -10.01 19.12
CA TYR A 300 3.88 -9.54 20.43
C TYR A 300 3.70 -8.02 20.55
N ASP A 301 2.88 -7.61 21.51
CA ASP A 301 2.63 -6.21 21.85
C ASP A 301 3.66 -5.76 22.90
N VAL A 302 4.63 -4.97 22.47
CA VAL A 302 5.71 -4.48 23.36
C VAL A 302 5.21 -3.54 24.46
N TYR A 303 4.08 -2.86 24.26
CA TYR A 303 3.49 -2.01 25.27
C TYR A 303 2.85 -2.80 26.42
N LEU A 304 2.12 -3.87 26.09
CA LEU A 304 1.48 -4.74 27.08
C LEU A 304 2.37 -5.92 27.51
N ASN A 305 3.53 -6.09 26.87
CA ASN A 305 4.50 -7.14 27.14
C ASN A 305 3.90 -8.56 27.08
N LYS A 306 3.07 -8.83 26.06
CA LYS A 306 2.40 -10.12 25.84
C LYS A 306 2.00 -10.30 24.37
N ILE A 307 1.66 -11.54 23.99
CA ILE A 307 0.96 -11.81 22.72
C ILE A 307 -0.43 -11.16 22.81
N ASN A 308 -0.68 -10.23 21.90
CA ASN A 308 -1.91 -9.45 21.87
C ASN A 308 -2.11 -8.87 20.45
N PRO A 309 -2.71 -9.64 19.52
CA PRO A 309 -2.98 -9.14 18.18
C PRO A 309 -3.78 -7.84 18.24
N CYS A 310 -3.19 -6.76 17.74
CA CYS A 310 -3.79 -5.43 17.77
C CYS A 310 -3.11 -4.51 16.75
N SER A 311 -3.46 -3.23 16.72
CA SER A 311 -2.85 -2.23 15.84
C SER A 311 -1.34 -2.03 16.05
N ARG A 312 -0.80 -2.40 17.21
CA ARG A 312 0.63 -2.24 17.56
C ARG A 312 1.52 -3.41 17.17
N THR A 313 0.96 -4.50 16.67
CA THR A 313 1.73 -5.70 16.34
C THR A 313 2.24 -5.67 14.89
N THR A 314 3.29 -6.42 14.58
CA THR A 314 3.88 -6.48 13.25
C THR A 314 2.88 -6.94 12.20
N CYS A 315 2.13 -8.03 12.48
CA CYS A 315 0.88 -8.33 11.79
C CYS A 315 -0.24 -7.56 12.49
N SER A 316 -0.66 -6.46 11.92
CA SER A 316 -1.59 -5.53 12.57
C SER A 316 -3.05 -6.00 12.48
N HIS A 317 -3.76 -5.90 13.61
CA HIS A 317 -5.15 -6.32 13.76
C HIS A 317 -5.99 -5.27 14.46
N TYR A 318 -6.50 -4.28 13.73
CA TYR A 318 -7.40 -3.27 14.28
C TYR A 318 -8.78 -3.86 14.62
N GLU A 319 -9.19 -4.90 13.90
CA GLU A 319 -10.44 -5.61 14.13
C GLU A 319 -10.48 -6.37 15.45
N LEU A 320 -9.33 -6.60 16.04
CA LEU A 320 -9.17 -7.23 17.36
C LEU A 320 -8.78 -6.23 18.47
N ASP A 321 -8.58 -4.96 18.12
CA ASP A 321 -8.14 -3.92 19.05
C ASP A 321 -9.34 -3.31 19.80
N GLU A 322 -9.51 -3.70 21.06
CA GLU A 322 -10.64 -3.32 21.92
C GLU A 322 -10.50 -1.94 22.58
N ARG A 323 -9.39 -1.23 22.38
CA ARG A 323 -9.15 0.05 23.03
C ARG A 323 -10.19 1.08 22.61
N ALA A 324 -10.80 1.72 23.59
CA ALA A 324 -11.81 2.77 23.38
C ALA A 324 -11.24 4.02 22.66
N PHE A 325 -9.92 4.22 22.75
CA PHE A 325 -9.20 5.27 22.05
C PHE A 325 -7.95 4.69 21.43
N MET A 326 -7.73 5.04 20.18
CA MET A 326 -6.55 4.68 19.43
C MET A 326 -5.50 5.78 19.56
N SER A 327 -4.25 5.42 19.33
CA SER A 327 -3.18 6.39 19.21
C SER A 327 -3.28 7.25 17.93
N GLN A 328 -4.21 6.92 17.06
CA GLN A 328 -4.54 7.67 15.84
C GLN A 328 -5.81 8.47 16.05
N VAL A 329 -5.72 9.78 15.83
CA VAL A 329 -6.83 10.73 16.05
C VAL A 329 -8.03 10.46 15.13
N ASP A 330 -7.75 10.03 13.91
CA ASP A 330 -8.75 9.76 12.86
C ASP A 330 -9.41 8.39 13.00
N ARG A 331 -8.96 7.54 13.95
CA ARG A 331 -9.47 6.20 14.17
C ARG A 331 -9.77 5.92 15.63
N PRO A 332 -10.67 6.71 16.23
CA PRO A 332 -10.95 6.63 17.67
C PRO A 332 -11.80 5.41 18.05
N LEU A 333 -12.52 4.82 17.09
CA LEU A 333 -13.45 3.73 17.38
C LEU A 333 -12.70 2.39 17.47
N PRO A 334 -13.04 1.54 18.48
CA PRO A 334 -12.46 0.21 18.60
C PRO A 334 -12.97 -0.75 17.53
N TYR A 335 -12.26 -1.87 17.38
CA TYR A 335 -12.63 -2.97 16.50
C TYR A 335 -12.90 -2.52 15.05
N GLN A 336 -12.00 -1.73 14.47
CA GLN A 336 -12.18 -1.29 13.08
C GLN A 336 -12.02 -2.47 12.13
N PRO A 337 -12.86 -2.59 11.07
CA PRO A 337 -12.68 -3.59 10.02
C PRO A 337 -11.49 -3.21 9.14
N ARG A 338 -10.30 -3.31 9.71
CA ARG A 338 -9.01 -2.91 9.17
C ARG A 338 -7.91 -3.78 9.79
N GLY A 339 -6.81 -3.94 9.10
CA GLY A 339 -5.64 -4.66 9.59
C GLY A 339 -4.80 -5.18 8.43
N ALA A 340 -3.99 -6.19 8.68
CA ALA A 340 -3.20 -6.84 7.66
C ALA A 340 -4.10 -7.47 6.60
N VAL A 341 -3.83 -7.17 5.33
CA VAL A 341 -4.61 -7.62 4.17
C VAL A 341 -3.81 -8.54 3.25
N ASP A 342 -2.51 -8.65 3.48
CA ASP A 342 -1.61 -9.57 2.79
C ASP A 342 -0.36 -9.91 3.61
N GLY A 343 0.49 -10.72 3.02
CA GLY A 343 1.89 -10.92 3.38
C GLY A 343 2.67 -11.29 2.12
N CYS A 344 3.85 -10.69 1.95
CA CYS A 344 4.77 -10.97 0.85
C CYS A 344 6.17 -11.21 1.39
N VAL A 345 6.86 -12.25 0.86
CA VAL A 345 8.24 -12.59 1.25
C VAL A 345 9.03 -12.99 0.00
N ALA A 346 10.23 -12.46 -0.13
CA ALA A 346 11.19 -12.86 -1.16
C ALA A 346 12.62 -12.83 -0.62
N ASP A 347 13.45 -13.64 -1.20
CA ASP A 347 14.90 -13.64 -1.03
C ASP A 347 15.63 -13.54 -2.38
N THR A 348 16.95 -13.51 -2.34
CA THR A 348 17.76 -13.48 -3.56
C THR A 348 17.47 -14.65 -4.48
N GLU A 349 17.23 -15.85 -3.95
CA GLU A 349 16.95 -17.03 -4.77
C GLU A 349 15.61 -16.94 -5.47
N SER A 350 14.54 -16.63 -4.74
CA SER A 350 13.20 -16.47 -5.30
C SER A 350 13.14 -15.32 -6.33
N CYS A 351 13.81 -14.20 -6.05
CA CYS A 351 13.92 -13.07 -6.99
C CYS A 351 14.63 -13.51 -8.29
N SER A 352 15.71 -14.28 -8.21
CA SER A 352 16.43 -14.79 -9.39
C SER A 352 15.56 -15.67 -10.28
N LYS A 353 14.57 -16.34 -9.71
CA LYS A 353 13.57 -17.17 -10.39
C LYS A 353 12.31 -16.37 -10.79
N MET A 354 12.32 -15.05 -10.64
CA MET A 354 11.15 -14.20 -10.83
C MET A 354 9.94 -14.72 -10.04
N GLY A 355 10.14 -14.96 -8.74
CA GLY A 355 9.10 -15.47 -7.85
C GLY A 355 9.16 -14.86 -6.45
N PHE A 356 8.05 -14.93 -5.74
CA PHE A 356 7.94 -14.57 -4.32
C PHE A 356 6.82 -15.39 -3.66
N TYR A 357 6.85 -15.44 -2.33
CA TYR A 357 5.77 -16.00 -1.53
C TYR A 357 4.76 -14.92 -1.19
N GLY A 358 3.50 -15.15 -1.54
CA GLY A 358 2.38 -14.26 -1.22
C GLY A 358 1.32 -14.98 -0.40
N ARG A 359 0.64 -14.23 0.44
CA ARG A 359 -0.53 -14.66 1.21
C ARG A 359 -1.57 -13.56 1.17
N TRP A 360 -2.75 -13.85 0.62
CA TRP A 360 -3.88 -12.93 0.67
C TRP A 360 -4.61 -13.06 2.02
N GLY A 361 -5.06 -11.95 2.57
CA GLY A 361 -5.56 -11.83 3.93
C GLY A 361 -4.44 -11.43 4.89
N SER A 362 -4.55 -11.74 6.18
CA SER A 362 -3.47 -11.43 7.12
C SER A 362 -2.23 -12.31 6.90
N SER A 363 -1.04 -11.78 7.14
CA SER A 363 0.21 -12.54 7.05
C SER A 363 0.26 -13.72 8.03
N CYS A 364 -0.42 -13.64 9.16
CA CYS A 364 -0.58 -14.74 10.13
C CYS A 364 -1.63 -15.78 9.71
N GLY A 365 -2.51 -15.46 8.74
CA GLY A 365 -3.59 -16.34 8.28
C GLY A 365 -4.85 -16.33 9.14
N THR A 366 -5.02 -15.37 10.01
CA THR A 366 -6.30 -15.18 10.72
C THR A 366 -7.41 -14.89 9.71
N SER A 367 -8.50 -15.67 9.79
CA SER A 367 -9.67 -15.45 8.96
C SER A 367 -10.52 -14.28 9.49
N PHE A 368 -11.29 -13.66 8.61
CA PHE A 368 -12.26 -12.64 8.97
C PHE A 368 -13.64 -13.06 8.46
N ASN A 369 -14.61 -13.17 9.38
CA ASN A 369 -15.99 -13.49 9.06
C ASN A 369 -16.86 -12.26 9.32
N VAL A 370 -17.49 -11.74 8.27
CA VAL A 370 -18.29 -10.49 8.31
C VAL A 370 -19.46 -10.61 9.25
N LYS A 371 -20.18 -11.72 9.19
CA LYS A 371 -21.40 -11.93 9.97
C LYS A 371 -21.12 -11.96 11.47
N GLU A 372 -20.10 -12.71 11.86
CA GLU A 372 -19.63 -12.80 13.24
C GLU A 372 -19.10 -11.45 13.73
N PHE A 373 -18.26 -10.80 12.94
CA PHE A 373 -17.70 -9.49 13.27
C PHE A 373 -18.79 -8.43 13.49
N ILE A 374 -19.80 -8.35 12.62
CA ILE A 374 -20.89 -7.38 12.73
C ILE A 374 -21.81 -7.71 13.91
N GLN A 375 -22.02 -8.98 14.23
CA GLN A 375 -22.78 -9.36 15.43
C GLN A 375 -22.13 -8.88 16.72
N LEU A 376 -20.80 -8.96 16.80
CA LEU A 376 -20.01 -8.52 17.97
C LEU A 376 -19.81 -7.00 18.00
N HIS A 377 -19.74 -6.36 16.84
CA HIS A 377 -19.34 -4.95 16.68
C HIS A 377 -20.37 -4.14 15.89
N ARG A 378 -21.56 -3.94 16.48
CA ARG A 378 -22.72 -3.27 15.84
C ARG A 378 -22.44 -1.85 15.35
N GLN A 379 -21.47 -1.13 15.93
CA GLN A 379 -21.05 0.19 15.46
C GLN A 379 -20.57 0.19 14.00
N TRP A 380 -20.18 -0.99 13.47
CA TRP A 380 -19.71 -1.16 12.10
C TRP A 380 -20.76 -1.74 11.14
N GLN A 381 -22.01 -1.91 11.57
CA GLN A 381 -23.08 -2.53 10.78
C GLN A 381 -23.28 -1.87 9.41
N ARG A 382 -23.03 -0.56 9.29
CA ARG A 382 -23.15 0.16 8.02
C ARG A 382 -22.19 -0.35 6.92
N TYR A 383 -21.12 -1.06 7.30
CA TYR A 383 -20.13 -1.60 6.37
C TYR A 383 -20.47 -3.02 5.90
N GLU A 384 -21.40 -3.72 6.56
CA GLU A 384 -21.77 -5.11 6.26
C GLU A 384 -22.04 -5.36 4.76
N PRO A 385 -22.75 -4.47 4.02
CA PRO A 385 -23.03 -4.71 2.60
C PRO A 385 -21.81 -4.62 1.67
N TYR A 386 -20.69 -4.13 2.17
CA TYR A 386 -19.48 -3.86 1.38
C TYR A 386 -18.29 -4.75 1.78
N LEU A 387 -18.41 -5.48 2.87
CA LEU A 387 -17.38 -6.37 3.38
C LEU A 387 -17.59 -7.78 2.86
N ASP A 388 -16.47 -8.43 2.50
CA ASP A 388 -16.44 -9.85 2.15
C ASP A 388 -15.70 -10.67 3.21
N ASP A 389 -16.12 -11.92 3.39
CA ASP A 389 -15.38 -12.88 4.21
C ASP A 389 -13.97 -13.11 3.64
N ARG A 390 -12.98 -13.14 4.51
CA ARG A 390 -11.61 -13.48 4.15
C ARG A 390 -11.19 -14.76 4.86
N PRO A 391 -11.23 -15.91 4.18
CA PRO A 391 -10.78 -17.18 4.76
C PRO A 391 -9.27 -17.16 4.97
N SER A 392 -8.78 -17.98 5.88
CA SER A 392 -7.34 -18.24 6.00
C SER A 392 -6.81 -18.83 4.69
N GLN A 393 -5.75 -18.22 4.16
CA GLN A 393 -5.07 -18.70 2.95
C GLN A 393 -3.69 -19.26 3.30
N PRO A 394 -3.18 -20.24 2.56
CA PRO A 394 -1.79 -20.68 2.70
C PRO A 394 -0.82 -19.66 2.10
N TRP A 395 0.43 -19.67 2.56
CA TRP A 395 1.52 -19.08 1.81
C TRP A 395 1.68 -19.80 0.46
N THR A 396 1.65 -19.06 -0.63
CA THR A 396 1.73 -19.59 -1.99
C THR A 396 2.92 -18.99 -2.71
N TYR A 397 3.72 -19.83 -3.36
CA TYR A 397 4.82 -19.37 -4.21
C TYR A 397 4.28 -18.99 -5.59
N PHE A 398 4.41 -17.73 -5.95
CA PHE A 398 4.08 -17.19 -7.26
C PHE A 398 5.35 -16.99 -8.07
N THR A 399 5.34 -17.38 -9.33
CA THR A 399 6.47 -17.18 -10.24
C THR A 399 5.98 -16.75 -11.62
N SER A 400 6.81 -15.98 -12.32
CA SER A 400 6.51 -15.58 -13.67
C SER A 400 6.45 -16.82 -14.60
N ALA A 401 5.50 -16.83 -15.53
CA ALA A 401 5.37 -17.90 -16.51
C ALA A 401 6.14 -17.56 -17.78
N ASP A 402 7.14 -18.37 -18.16
CA ASP A 402 7.84 -18.19 -19.44
C ASP A 402 7.01 -18.58 -20.67
N LYS A 403 5.98 -19.40 -20.46
CA LYS A 403 4.96 -19.70 -21.48
C LYS A 403 3.61 -19.29 -20.92
N ALA A 404 2.85 -18.51 -21.66
CA ALA A 404 1.45 -18.32 -21.38
C ALA A 404 0.83 -19.72 -21.17
N ARG A 405 0.46 -20.06 -19.94
CA ARG A 405 -0.45 -21.18 -19.72
C ARG A 405 -1.72 -20.74 -20.44
N THR A 406 -1.98 -21.32 -21.61
CA THR A 406 -3.33 -21.37 -22.15
C THR A 406 -4.13 -22.04 -21.06
N VAL A 407 -4.81 -21.25 -20.26
CA VAL A 407 -5.87 -21.74 -19.38
C VAL A 407 -6.86 -22.33 -20.35
N GLY A 408 -6.83 -23.65 -20.49
CA GLY A 408 -7.85 -24.37 -21.23
C GLY A 408 -9.17 -23.94 -20.60
N HIS A 409 -10.01 -23.29 -21.37
CA HIS A 409 -11.38 -22.99 -20.97
C HIS A 409 -12.05 -24.32 -20.67
N SER A 410 -11.99 -24.74 -19.41
CA SER A 410 -12.92 -25.69 -18.88
C SER A 410 -14.29 -24.98 -18.90
N THR A 411 -15.02 -25.24 -19.97
CA THR A 411 -16.46 -24.90 -20.06
C THR A 411 -17.24 -25.78 -19.08
N LYS A 412 -17.05 -25.53 -17.79
CA LYS A 412 -18.05 -25.87 -16.78
C LYS A 412 -18.65 -24.55 -16.31
N SER A 413 -19.85 -24.34 -16.77
CA SER A 413 -20.74 -23.23 -16.48
C SER A 413 -20.65 -22.83 -15.00
N ASN A 414 -20.00 -21.72 -14.71
CA ASN A 414 -20.28 -20.99 -13.50
C ASN A 414 -21.41 -20.02 -13.78
N LYS A 415 -22.52 -20.31 -13.13
CA LYS A 415 -23.73 -19.51 -13.12
C LYS A 415 -23.40 -18.08 -12.72
N HIS A 416 -23.69 -17.17 -13.63
CA HIS A 416 -24.10 -15.79 -13.47
C HIS A 416 -23.66 -15.04 -12.19
N PHE A 417 -22.60 -14.28 -12.27
CA PHE A 417 -22.51 -13.01 -11.57
C PHE A 417 -23.47 -12.01 -12.28
N LYS A 418 -24.70 -11.96 -11.85
CA LYS A 418 -25.60 -10.86 -12.18
C LYS A 418 -25.26 -9.70 -11.26
N MET A 419 -24.64 -8.65 -11.80
CA MET A 419 -24.71 -7.34 -11.15
C MET A 419 -26.17 -6.98 -10.95
N LYS A 420 -26.61 -6.90 -9.69
CA LYS A 420 -27.90 -6.31 -9.36
C LYS A 420 -27.83 -4.83 -9.71
N LYS A 421 -28.52 -4.42 -10.78
CA LYS A 421 -28.87 -3.03 -11.00
C LYS A 421 -29.66 -2.56 -9.77
N VAL A 422 -29.11 -1.59 -9.04
CA VAL A 422 -29.87 -0.87 -8.03
C VAL A 422 -30.83 0.05 -8.76
N GLU A 423 -32.06 -0.37 -8.94
CA GLU A 423 -33.12 0.50 -9.40
C GLU A 423 -33.41 1.53 -8.31
N ARG A 424 -33.16 2.79 -8.61
CA ARG A 424 -33.59 3.93 -7.78
C ARG A 424 -35.08 4.07 -7.88
N ASN A 425 -35.83 3.56 -6.88
CA ASN A 425 -37.22 3.86 -6.68
C ASN A 425 -37.39 5.31 -6.20
N THR A 426 -37.61 6.24 -7.11
CA THR A 426 -38.09 7.59 -6.80
C THR A 426 -39.58 7.54 -6.59
N LYS A 427 -40.03 7.21 -5.37
CA LYS A 427 -41.39 7.52 -4.96
C LYS A 427 -41.48 8.97 -4.47
N LYS A 428 -41.96 9.85 -5.32
CA LYS A 428 -42.46 11.17 -4.92
C LYS A 428 -43.63 10.97 -3.94
N LYS A 429 -43.43 11.28 -2.67
CA LYS A 429 -44.57 11.53 -1.75
C LYS A 429 -45.04 12.95 -1.97
N LYS A 430 -46.27 13.11 -2.49
CA LYS A 430 -47.04 14.33 -2.38
C LYS A 430 -47.45 14.47 -0.92
N ILE A 431 -47.09 15.61 -0.33
CA ILE A 431 -47.61 16.06 0.97
C ILE A 431 -48.85 16.90 0.65
N GLN A 432 -49.97 16.48 1.18
CA GLN A 432 -51.13 17.34 1.41
C GLN A 432 -50.96 18.02 2.77
#